data_bd814f575dacd3ced9d6b61cd64d450a
#
_entry.id   bd814f575dacd3ced9d6b61cd64d450a
#
_cell.length_a   1.000
_cell.length_b   1.000
_cell.length_c   1.000
_cell.angle_alpha   90.00
_cell.angle_beta   90.00
_cell.angle_gamma   90.00
#
_symmetry.space_group_name_H-M   'P 1'
#
loop_
_entity.id
_entity.type
_entity.pdbx_description
1 polymer ?
#
loop_
_entity_poly.entity_id
_entity_poly.type
_entity_poly.pdbx_seq_one_letter_code
_entity_poly.pdbx_strand_id
1 'polypeptide(L)'
;MVKKKILLFGATGMAGHMAYYYLQCTGKYDLVNVVYRTQLTDDSIVVDVTDGDAVSRLVREVRPDFILNCIGVLIRGSREHPDNAILINAWFPHLLKKLSDEVGAKLIHISTDCVFSGKKGNYSETDFRDADDVYGRSKALGEIINDKDLTIRTSIIGPELKENGEGLFHWFMHQHGCVNGFQTAIWGGVTTLELAKAIDVSIDQGVTGLIQLSNGLGISKYDLLHLFSRIWHKQDVEILPFDGNGIDKSIAKSTRFSYVV
;
A
#
# COMPACT_ATOMS: atom_id res chain seq x y z
N MET A 1 16.09 19.50 17.18
CA MET A 1 16.23 18.02 17.03
C MET A 1 16.66 17.73 15.62
N VAL A 2 17.55 16.77 15.39
CA VAL A 2 17.89 16.30 14.04
C VAL A 2 16.66 15.56 13.49
N LYS A 3 16.23 15.90 12.28
CA LYS A 3 15.11 15.21 11.62
C LYS A 3 15.52 13.79 11.26
N LYS A 4 14.61 12.84 11.43
CA LYS A 4 14.83 11.46 10.96
C LYS A 4 14.72 11.42 9.44
N LYS A 5 15.67 10.74 8.79
CA LYS A 5 15.71 10.63 7.33
C LYS A 5 14.92 9.41 6.85
N ILE A 6 14.01 9.64 5.90
CA ILE A 6 13.20 8.58 5.27
C ILE A 6 13.54 8.49 3.79
N LEU A 7 13.98 7.32 3.34
CA LEU A 7 14.11 6.98 1.92
C LEU A 7 12.82 6.28 1.46
N LEU A 8 12.01 6.99 0.67
CA LEU A 8 10.68 6.54 0.23
C LEU A 8 10.74 6.02 -1.20
N PHE A 9 10.56 4.72 -1.38
CA PHE A 9 10.45 4.07 -2.68
C PHE A 9 9.00 4.06 -3.17
N GLY A 10 8.79 4.41 -4.45
CA GLY A 10 7.47 4.43 -5.06
C GLY A 10 6.68 5.72 -4.80
N ALA A 11 7.38 6.84 -4.71
CA ALA A 11 6.82 8.13 -4.35
C ALA A 11 5.70 8.65 -5.29
N THR A 12 5.61 8.17 -6.53
CA THR A 12 4.52 8.53 -7.47
C THR A 12 3.35 7.55 -7.46
N GLY A 13 3.41 6.48 -6.65
CA GLY A 13 2.29 5.53 -6.48
C GLY A 13 1.17 6.08 -5.59
N MET A 14 0.00 5.40 -5.58
CA MET A 14 -1.18 5.79 -4.80
C MET A 14 -0.86 5.98 -3.31
N ALA A 15 -0.14 5.06 -2.69
CA ALA A 15 0.29 5.19 -1.28
C ALA A 15 1.45 6.19 -1.12
N GLY A 16 2.43 6.12 -2.04
CA GLY A 16 3.69 6.85 -1.89
C GLY A 16 3.56 8.36 -1.95
N HIS A 17 2.79 8.91 -2.90
CA HIS A 17 2.65 10.36 -3.00
C HIS A 17 1.91 10.96 -1.79
N MET A 18 0.88 10.29 -1.32
CA MET A 18 0.15 10.74 -0.13
C MET A 18 1.02 10.66 1.13
N ALA A 19 1.79 9.57 1.27
CA ALA A 19 2.76 9.43 2.37
C ALA A 19 3.83 10.54 2.30
N TYR A 20 4.38 10.82 1.11
CA TYR A 20 5.36 11.89 0.92
C TYR A 20 4.83 13.24 1.37
N TYR A 21 3.69 13.69 0.82
CA TYR A 21 3.15 15.01 1.13
C TYR A 21 2.69 15.13 2.59
N TYR A 22 2.04 14.10 3.14
CA TYR A 22 1.65 14.12 4.53
C TYR A 22 2.86 14.21 5.47
N LEU A 23 3.86 13.34 5.30
CA LEU A 23 5.07 13.34 6.13
C LEU A 23 5.86 14.65 5.97
N GLN A 24 5.90 15.24 4.78
CA GLN A 24 6.48 16.56 4.54
C GLN A 24 5.77 17.65 5.35
N CYS A 25 4.44 17.64 5.36
CA CYS A 25 3.64 18.62 6.11
C CYS A 25 3.85 18.52 7.63
N THR A 26 4.21 17.35 8.17
CA THR A 26 4.51 17.21 9.61
C THR A 26 5.77 17.98 10.04
N GLY A 27 6.68 18.22 9.10
CA GLY A 27 7.97 18.87 9.38
C GLY A 27 8.96 18.02 10.20
N LYS A 28 8.62 16.77 10.56
CA LYS A 28 9.43 15.87 11.42
C LYS A 28 10.58 15.21 10.69
N TYR A 29 10.49 15.05 9.36
CA TYR A 29 11.33 14.18 8.57
C TYR A 29 12.16 14.91 7.52
N ASP A 30 13.31 14.34 7.18
CA ASP A 30 14.10 14.62 5.99
C ASP A 30 13.73 13.55 4.95
N LEU A 31 13.00 13.94 3.89
CA LEU A 31 12.40 13.00 2.94
C LEU A 31 13.22 12.94 1.65
N VAL A 32 13.70 11.76 1.32
CA VAL A 32 14.33 11.44 0.03
C VAL A 32 13.36 10.55 -0.75
N ASN A 33 12.80 11.07 -1.85
CA ASN A 33 11.83 10.33 -2.64
C ASN A 33 12.46 9.68 -3.86
N VAL A 34 12.12 8.39 -4.07
CA VAL A 34 12.60 7.56 -5.17
C VAL A 34 11.45 7.21 -6.10
N VAL A 35 11.66 7.46 -7.38
CA VAL A 35 10.69 7.28 -8.46
C VAL A 35 11.28 6.45 -9.60
N TYR A 36 10.43 5.91 -10.50
CA TYR A 36 10.89 5.12 -11.63
C TYR A 36 11.14 5.98 -12.88
N ARG A 37 10.18 6.80 -13.30
CA ARG A 37 10.24 7.58 -14.55
C ARG A 37 9.82 9.03 -14.36
N THR A 38 8.65 9.23 -13.74
CA THR A 38 8.06 10.56 -13.53
C THR A 38 8.49 11.08 -12.18
N GLN A 39 9.07 12.27 -12.15
CA GLN A 39 9.46 12.93 -10.90
C GLN A 39 8.21 13.40 -10.13
N LEU A 40 8.25 13.28 -8.81
CA LEU A 40 7.26 13.84 -7.90
C LEU A 40 7.60 15.29 -7.54
N THR A 41 8.90 15.54 -7.36
CA THR A 41 9.51 16.85 -7.07
C THR A 41 10.80 16.98 -7.89
N ASP A 42 11.36 18.18 -7.99
CA ASP A 42 12.60 18.44 -8.73
C ASP A 42 13.81 17.63 -8.18
N ASP A 43 13.79 17.29 -6.88
CA ASP A 43 14.85 16.52 -6.18
C ASP A 43 14.56 15.01 -6.19
N SER A 44 13.54 14.53 -6.91
CA SER A 44 13.25 13.09 -6.99
C SER A 44 14.43 12.32 -7.59
N ILE A 45 14.83 11.24 -6.91
CA ILE A 45 15.86 10.33 -7.40
C ILE A 45 15.21 9.28 -8.31
N VAL A 46 15.66 9.22 -9.56
CA VAL A 46 15.16 8.24 -10.54
C VAL A 46 15.98 6.97 -10.44
N VAL A 47 15.34 5.85 -10.06
CA VAL A 47 15.98 4.52 -9.98
C VAL A 47 15.03 3.44 -10.48
N ASP A 48 15.53 2.57 -11.33
CA ASP A 48 14.87 1.30 -11.64
C ASP A 48 15.19 0.30 -10.51
N VAL A 49 14.17 -0.09 -9.76
CA VAL A 49 14.35 -1.01 -8.61
C VAL A 49 14.65 -2.46 -9.02
N THR A 50 14.58 -2.78 -10.31
CA THR A 50 15.05 -4.06 -10.85
C THR A 50 16.57 -4.12 -10.93
N ASP A 51 17.27 -2.97 -10.94
CA ASP A 51 18.72 -2.86 -10.75
C ASP A 51 19.06 -2.84 -9.24
N GLY A 52 19.27 -4.04 -8.69
CA GLY A 52 19.60 -4.20 -7.26
C GLY A 52 20.92 -3.53 -6.86
N ASP A 53 21.86 -3.35 -7.79
CA ASP A 53 23.14 -2.66 -7.51
C ASP A 53 22.91 -1.14 -7.40
N ALA A 54 22.09 -0.56 -8.27
CA ALA A 54 21.72 0.85 -8.18
C ALA A 54 20.97 1.14 -6.86
N VAL A 55 20.02 0.29 -6.48
CA VAL A 55 19.32 0.38 -5.19
C VAL A 55 20.29 0.29 -4.02
N SER A 56 21.24 -0.66 -4.09
CA SER A 56 22.22 -0.89 -3.01
C SER A 56 23.16 0.32 -2.84
N ARG A 57 23.63 0.90 -3.94
CA ARG A 57 24.45 2.13 -3.90
C ARG A 57 23.66 3.28 -3.27
N LEU A 58 22.42 3.50 -3.72
CA LEU A 58 21.57 4.57 -3.20
C LEU A 58 21.34 4.45 -1.69
N VAL A 59 20.97 3.27 -1.19
CA VAL A 59 20.72 3.08 0.25
C VAL A 59 21.97 3.34 1.08
N ARG A 60 23.15 2.88 0.63
CA ARG A 60 24.42 3.11 1.31
C ARG A 60 24.87 4.58 1.28
N GLU A 61 24.56 5.30 0.21
CA GLU A 61 24.87 6.73 0.08
C GLU A 61 23.96 7.58 0.96
N VAL A 62 22.64 7.36 0.90
CA VAL A 62 21.65 8.14 1.65
C VAL A 62 21.72 7.87 3.15
N ARG A 63 22.03 6.63 3.56
CA ARG A 63 22.04 6.18 4.97
C ARG A 63 20.81 6.64 5.74
N PRO A 64 19.61 6.24 5.35
CA PRO A 64 18.38 6.69 5.99
C PRO A 64 18.22 6.07 7.40
N ASP A 65 17.38 6.70 8.24
CA ASP A 65 16.88 6.08 9.47
C ASP A 65 15.74 5.08 9.18
N PHE A 66 14.94 5.39 8.14
CA PHE A 66 13.83 4.55 7.69
C PHE A 66 13.85 4.38 6.17
N ILE A 67 13.53 3.16 5.73
CA ILE A 67 13.20 2.86 4.34
C ILE A 67 11.71 2.61 4.27
N LEU A 68 10.96 3.44 3.54
CA LEU A 68 9.52 3.25 3.32
C LEU A 68 9.29 2.68 1.92
N ASN A 69 8.81 1.44 1.83
CA ASN A 69 8.53 0.77 0.58
C ASN A 69 7.05 0.78 0.24
N CYS A 70 6.66 1.65 -0.69
CA CYS A 70 5.32 1.76 -1.26
C CYS A 70 5.21 1.16 -2.67
N ILE A 71 6.26 0.45 -3.15
CA ILE A 71 6.24 -0.16 -4.49
C ILE A 71 5.47 -1.48 -4.47
N GLY A 72 4.71 -1.70 -5.55
CA GLY A 72 4.09 -2.97 -5.85
C GLY A 72 3.61 -3.03 -7.30
N VAL A 73 3.75 -4.19 -7.92
CA VAL A 73 3.11 -4.53 -9.20
C VAL A 73 1.71 -5.02 -8.87
N LEU A 74 0.67 -4.32 -9.37
CA LEU A 74 -0.74 -4.62 -9.07
C LEU A 74 -1.26 -5.83 -9.83
N ILE A 75 -2.54 -6.16 -9.66
CA ILE A 75 -3.18 -7.40 -10.14
C ILE A 75 -2.97 -7.60 -11.63
N ARG A 76 -3.25 -6.57 -12.46
CA ARG A 76 -3.11 -6.68 -13.91
C ARG A 76 -1.66 -6.95 -14.32
N GLY A 77 -0.74 -6.11 -13.85
CA GLY A 77 0.69 -6.26 -14.15
C GLY A 77 1.26 -7.59 -13.65
N SER A 78 0.81 -8.08 -12.49
CA SER A 78 1.23 -9.38 -11.94
C SER A 78 0.77 -10.56 -12.79
N ARG A 79 -0.41 -10.45 -13.40
CA ARG A 79 -0.94 -11.48 -14.30
C ARG A 79 -0.23 -11.46 -15.66
N GLU A 80 0.04 -10.29 -16.20
CA GLU A 80 0.68 -10.10 -17.50
C GLU A 80 2.18 -10.39 -17.46
N HIS A 81 2.85 -10.05 -16.36
CA HIS A 81 4.29 -10.20 -16.14
C HIS A 81 4.59 -10.80 -14.76
N PRO A 82 4.38 -12.14 -14.58
CA PRO A 82 4.59 -12.81 -13.30
C PRO A 82 6.03 -12.72 -12.77
N ASP A 83 7.01 -12.77 -13.65
CA ASP A 83 8.43 -12.62 -13.36
C ASP A 83 8.73 -11.28 -12.70
N ASN A 84 8.22 -10.19 -13.28
CA ASN A 84 8.37 -8.85 -12.73
C ASN A 84 7.64 -8.69 -11.37
N ALA A 85 6.46 -9.31 -11.23
CA ALA A 85 5.74 -9.33 -9.97
C ALA A 85 6.53 -10.07 -8.86
N ILE A 86 7.16 -11.20 -9.16
CA ILE A 86 8.01 -11.93 -8.21
C ILE A 86 9.21 -11.08 -7.83
N LEU A 87 9.87 -10.44 -8.79
CA LEU A 87 11.02 -9.59 -8.55
C LEU A 87 10.66 -8.39 -7.63
N ILE A 88 9.58 -7.67 -7.95
CA ILE A 88 9.23 -6.42 -7.26
C ILE A 88 8.43 -6.66 -5.99
N ASN A 89 7.45 -7.58 -6.00
CA ASN A 89 6.59 -7.79 -4.84
C ASN A 89 7.20 -8.73 -3.80
N ALA A 90 8.04 -9.69 -4.21
CA ALA A 90 8.63 -10.66 -3.31
C ALA A 90 10.12 -10.40 -3.01
N TRP A 91 10.98 -10.38 -4.02
CA TRP A 91 12.43 -10.28 -3.81
C TRP A 91 12.87 -8.89 -3.33
N PHE A 92 12.33 -7.81 -3.93
CA PHE A 92 12.74 -6.44 -3.61
C PHE A 92 12.54 -6.04 -2.15
N PRO A 93 11.43 -6.36 -1.45
CA PRO A 93 11.31 -6.11 -0.02
C PRO A 93 12.41 -6.80 0.81
N HIS A 94 12.82 -8.01 0.44
CA HIS A 94 13.92 -8.72 1.12
C HIS A 94 15.28 -8.11 0.83
N LEU A 95 15.52 -7.58 -0.38
CA LEU A 95 16.70 -6.78 -0.68
C LEU A 95 16.74 -5.53 0.22
N LEU A 96 15.63 -4.79 0.32
CA LEU A 96 15.55 -3.60 1.18
C LEU A 96 15.77 -3.96 2.65
N LYS A 97 15.24 -5.09 3.11
CA LYS A 97 15.49 -5.60 4.46
C LYS A 97 16.98 -5.84 4.71
N LYS A 98 17.65 -6.52 3.79
CA LYS A 98 19.10 -6.74 3.89
C LYS A 98 19.86 -5.41 3.93
N LEU A 99 19.54 -4.48 3.05
CA LEU A 99 20.18 -3.17 2.99
C LEU A 99 19.89 -2.32 4.24
N SER A 100 18.65 -2.41 4.77
CA SER A 100 18.31 -1.73 6.02
C SER A 100 19.16 -2.21 7.20
N ASP A 101 19.49 -3.50 7.24
CA ASP A 101 20.40 -4.05 8.26
C ASP A 101 21.84 -3.53 8.10
N GLU A 102 22.33 -3.47 6.85
CA GLU A 102 23.68 -2.99 6.55
C GLU A 102 23.90 -1.53 7.00
N VAL A 103 22.87 -0.66 6.87
CA VAL A 103 23.00 0.76 7.21
C VAL A 103 22.40 1.13 8.57
N GLY A 104 21.84 0.18 9.30
CA GLY A 104 21.18 0.41 10.59
C GLY A 104 19.80 1.08 10.51
N ALA A 105 19.18 1.08 9.31
CA ALA A 105 17.84 1.62 9.08
C ALA A 105 16.75 0.63 9.52
N LYS A 106 15.51 1.11 9.65
CA LYS A 106 14.29 0.30 9.81
C LYS A 106 13.50 0.30 8.51
N LEU A 107 13.09 -0.89 8.03
CA LEU A 107 12.19 -1.02 6.88
C LEU A 107 10.72 -0.92 7.33
N ILE A 108 9.94 -0.12 6.60
CA ILE A 108 8.48 -0.08 6.66
C ILE A 108 7.96 -0.52 5.29
N HIS A 109 7.31 -1.67 5.22
CA HIS A 109 6.83 -2.26 3.97
C HIS A 109 5.30 -2.29 3.92
N ILE A 110 4.72 -1.80 2.82
CA ILE A 110 3.27 -1.83 2.60
C ILE A 110 2.90 -3.12 1.89
N SER A 111 2.12 -3.96 2.58
CA SER A 111 1.51 -5.19 2.07
C SER A 111 0.02 -4.97 1.79
N THR A 112 -0.73 -6.05 1.54
CA THR A 112 -2.11 -6.01 1.05
C THR A 112 -2.99 -7.07 1.71
N ASP A 113 -4.29 -6.81 1.83
CA ASP A 113 -5.34 -7.78 2.14
C ASP A 113 -5.45 -8.89 1.07
N CYS A 114 -4.99 -8.62 -0.15
CA CYS A 114 -4.98 -9.59 -1.24
C CYS A 114 -4.03 -10.80 -1.04
N VAL A 115 -3.27 -10.84 0.06
CA VAL A 115 -2.58 -12.08 0.49
C VAL A 115 -3.58 -13.17 0.89
N PHE A 116 -4.85 -12.81 1.06
CA PHE A 116 -5.95 -13.71 1.38
C PHE A 116 -6.84 -13.97 0.17
N SER A 117 -7.45 -15.17 0.12
CA SER A 117 -8.37 -15.57 -0.96
C SER A 117 -9.72 -14.82 -0.93
N GLY A 118 -10.15 -14.39 0.25
CA GLY A 118 -11.47 -13.80 0.47
C GLY A 118 -12.58 -14.81 0.75
N LYS A 119 -12.24 -16.06 1.02
CA LYS A 119 -13.23 -17.11 1.35
C LYS A 119 -13.75 -17.02 2.78
N LYS A 120 -12.96 -16.46 3.71
CA LYS A 120 -13.26 -16.42 5.13
C LYS A 120 -13.84 -15.07 5.58
N GLY A 121 -13.24 -13.96 5.14
CA GLY A 121 -13.49 -12.62 5.69
C GLY A 121 -12.90 -12.40 7.08
N ASN A 122 -12.82 -11.16 7.49
CA ASN A 122 -12.32 -10.73 8.81
C ASN A 122 -11.02 -11.46 9.23
N TYR A 123 -10.05 -11.52 8.29
CA TYR A 123 -8.79 -12.23 8.50
C TYR A 123 -7.94 -11.56 9.57
N SER A 124 -7.37 -12.37 10.47
CA SER A 124 -6.42 -11.93 11.49
C SER A 124 -4.99 -11.89 10.96
N GLU A 125 -4.07 -11.29 11.71
CA GLU A 125 -2.64 -11.24 11.39
C GLU A 125 -2.00 -12.63 11.27
N THR A 126 -2.53 -13.62 12.00
CA THR A 126 -2.02 -14.99 12.06
C THR A 126 -2.69 -15.94 11.08
N ASP A 127 -3.72 -15.51 10.37
CA ASP A 127 -4.39 -16.37 9.37
C ASP A 127 -3.43 -16.73 8.23
N PHE A 128 -3.61 -17.93 7.71
CA PHE A 128 -2.82 -18.41 6.57
C PHE A 128 -3.11 -17.57 5.33
N ARG A 129 -2.06 -17.12 4.66
CA ARG A 129 -2.12 -16.33 3.43
C ARG A 129 -2.42 -17.26 2.25
N ASP A 130 -3.70 -17.44 1.97
CA ASP A 130 -4.26 -18.45 1.07
C ASP A 130 -4.62 -17.92 -0.33
N ALA A 131 -4.04 -16.78 -0.74
CA ALA A 131 -4.21 -16.26 -2.10
C ALA A 131 -3.73 -17.27 -3.14
N ASP A 132 -4.46 -17.41 -4.25
CA ASP A 132 -4.18 -18.30 -5.35
C ASP A 132 -3.68 -17.59 -6.62
N ASP A 133 -3.80 -16.28 -6.69
CA ASP A 133 -3.29 -15.45 -7.79
C ASP A 133 -1.82 -15.02 -7.57
N VAL A 134 -1.16 -14.61 -8.66
CA VAL A 134 0.26 -14.21 -8.65
C VAL A 134 0.49 -12.96 -7.78
N TYR A 135 -0.45 -11.99 -7.80
CA TYR A 135 -0.34 -10.77 -7.02
C TYR A 135 -0.31 -11.09 -5.52
N GLY A 136 -1.35 -11.77 -5.04
CA GLY A 136 -1.46 -12.10 -3.62
C GLY A 136 -0.31 -12.97 -3.12
N ARG A 137 0.09 -13.99 -3.91
CA ARG A 137 1.22 -14.86 -3.57
C ARG A 137 2.55 -14.13 -3.54
N SER A 138 2.84 -13.29 -4.53
CA SER A 138 4.08 -12.52 -4.57
C SER A 138 4.15 -11.49 -3.45
N LYS A 139 3.05 -10.81 -3.12
CA LYS A 139 2.96 -9.89 -1.97
C LYS A 139 3.13 -10.63 -0.64
N ALA A 140 2.53 -11.82 -0.49
CA ALA A 140 2.67 -12.63 0.71
C ALA A 140 4.13 -13.08 0.94
N LEU A 141 4.86 -13.42 -0.13
CA LEU A 141 6.28 -13.75 -0.06
C LEU A 141 7.16 -12.54 0.31
N GLY A 142 6.74 -11.32 -0.04
CA GLY A 142 7.46 -10.09 0.28
C GLY A 142 7.24 -9.56 1.69
N GLU A 143 6.33 -10.14 2.48
CA GLU A 143 6.11 -9.69 3.85
C GLU A 143 7.32 -9.98 4.76
N ILE A 144 7.84 -8.95 5.38
CA ILE A 144 8.94 -9.02 6.34
C ILE A 144 8.36 -9.05 7.76
N ILE A 145 8.62 -10.12 8.48
CA ILE A 145 8.10 -10.33 9.85
C ILE A 145 9.28 -10.59 10.78
N ASN A 146 9.66 -9.60 11.57
CA ASN A 146 10.73 -9.67 12.56
C ASN A 146 10.51 -8.59 13.64
N ASP A 147 11.39 -8.52 14.64
CA ASP A 147 11.27 -7.59 15.77
C ASP A 147 11.86 -6.20 15.51
N LYS A 148 12.37 -5.92 14.29
CA LYS A 148 13.00 -4.66 13.92
C LYS A 148 12.14 -3.88 12.93
N ASP A 149 11.74 -4.52 11.84
CA ASP A 149 11.07 -3.91 10.70
C ASP A 149 9.54 -3.92 10.91
N LEU A 150 8.81 -3.20 10.06
CA LEU A 150 7.36 -3.15 10.09
C LEU A 150 6.78 -3.50 8.73
N THR A 151 5.87 -4.47 8.68
CA THR A 151 4.99 -4.73 7.54
C THR A 151 3.57 -4.28 7.89
N ILE A 152 3.00 -3.37 7.08
CA ILE A 152 1.62 -2.92 7.21
C ILE A 152 0.78 -3.60 6.14
N ARG A 153 -0.08 -4.52 6.55
CA ARG A 153 -1.06 -5.16 5.67
C ARG A 153 -2.34 -4.34 5.67
N THR A 154 -2.78 -3.89 4.50
CA THR A 154 -3.96 -3.03 4.37
C THR A 154 -4.58 -3.12 2.98
N SER A 155 -5.78 -2.62 2.82
CA SER A 155 -6.38 -2.23 1.54
C SER A 155 -6.52 -0.72 1.51
N ILE A 156 -6.24 -0.08 0.38
CA ILE A 156 -6.25 1.38 0.29
C ILE A 156 -7.11 1.91 -0.84
N ILE A 157 -7.71 3.06 -0.60
CA ILE A 157 -8.36 3.87 -1.61
C ILE A 157 -7.84 5.31 -1.53
N GLY A 158 -7.70 5.96 -2.68
CA GLY A 158 -7.26 7.35 -2.75
C GLY A 158 -7.02 7.81 -4.18
N PRO A 159 -6.62 9.07 -4.35
CA PRO A 159 -6.28 9.60 -5.66
C PRO A 159 -5.03 8.92 -6.22
N GLU A 160 -4.95 8.89 -7.54
CA GLU A 160 -3.77 8.44 -8.27
C GLU A 160 -3.25 9.57 -9.17
N LEU A 161 -1.92 9.72 -9.23
CA LEU A 161 -1.29 10.72 -10.10
C LEU A 161 -1.21 10.27 -11.57
N LYS A 162 -1.37 8.98 -11.82
CA LYS A 162 -1.32 8.40 -13.17
C LYS A 162 -2.69 8.50 -13.85
N GLU A 163 -2.73 8.89 -15.12
CA GLU A 163 -3.96 8.96 -15.92
C GLU A 163 -4.66 7.60 -16.04
N ASN A 164 -3.90 6.51 -16.10
CA ASN A 164 -4.39 5.14 -16.19
C ASN A 164 -4.24 4.39 -14.86
N GLY A 165 -4.71 5.01 -13.77
CA GLY A 165 -4.77 4.41 -12.45
C GLY A 165 -5.64 3.15 -12.41
N GLU A 166 -5.28 2.20 -11.52
CA GLU A 166 -5.99 0.92 -11.36
C GLU A 166 -6.85 0.85 -10.10
N GLY A 167 -6.82 1.88 -9.26
CA GLY A 167 -7.57 1.93 -8.00
C GLY A 167 -9.06 2.11 -8.20
N LEU A 168 -9.85 1.54 -7.29
CA LEU A 168 -11.31 1.57 -7.36
C LEU A 168 -11.87 3.00 -7.43
N PHE A 169 -11.29 3.93 -6.66
CA PHE A 169 -11.70 5.32 -6.66
C PHE A 169 -11.44 5.98 -8.02
N HIS A 170 -10.21 5.81 -8.56
CA HIS A 170 -9.85 6.34 -9.87
C HIS A 170 -10.75 5.77 -10.96
N TRP A 171 -10.94 4.45 -10.99
CA TRP A 171 -11.85 3.79 -11.93
C TRP A 171 -13.27 4.37 -11.87
N PHE A 172 -13.85 4.49 -10.65
CA PHE A 172 -15.22 4.98 -10.48
C PHE A 172 -15.40 6.42 -10.95
N MET A 173 -14.44 7.29 -10.65
CA MET A 173 -14.50 8.71 -11.04
C MET A 173 -14.48 8.93 -12.56
N HIS A 174 -13.99 7.95 -13.33
CA HIS A 174 -13.96 7.97 -14.80
C HIS A 174 -15.12 7.19 -15.45
N GLN A 175 -16.03 6.61 -14.66
CA GLN A 175 -17.21 5.95 -15.22
C GLN A 175 -18.32 6.94 -15.55
N HIS A 176 -19.17 6.57 -16.54
CA HIS A 176 -20.39 7.27 -16.93
C HIS A 176 -21.47 6.25 -17.21
N GLY A 177 -22.76 6.65 -17.11
CA GLY A 177 -23.90 5.76 -17.37
C GLY A 177 -24.09 4.75 -16.25
N CYS A 178 -24.15 3.45 -16.53
CA CYS A 178 -24.45 2.42 -15.54
C CYS A 178 -23.21 1.58 -15.18
N VAL A 179 -23.01 1.32 -13.90
CA VAL A 179 -21.96 0.41 -13.39
C VAL A 179 -22.55 -0.59 -12.39
N ASN A 180 -21.96 -1.79 -12.33
CA ASN A 180 -22.33 -2.79 -11.35
C ASN A 180 -21.60 -2.52 -10.01
N GLY A 181 -22.37 -2.38 -8.94
CA GLY A 181 -21.90 -2.33 -7.56
C GLY A 181 -22.05 -3.71 -6.92
N PHE A 182 -20.92 -4.35 -6.56
CA PHE A 182 -20.92 -5.68 -5.97
C PHE A 182 -21.36 -5.62 -4.50
N GLN A 183 -22.52 -6.23 -4.17
CA GLN A 183 -23.08 -6.25 -2.82
C GLN A 183 -22.36 -7.25 -1.91
N THR A 184 -21.82 -8.32 -2.48
CA THR A 184 -21.15 -9.41 -1.72
C THR A 184 -19.62 -9.31 -1.73
N ALA A 185 -19.03 -8.34 -2.43
CA ALA A 185 -17.60 -8.06 -2.38
C ALA A 185 -17.32 -7.03 -1.29
N ILE A 186 -16.78 -7.50 -0.17
CA ILE A 186 -16.55 -6.66 1.04
C ILE A 186 -15.13 -6.08 0.99
N TRP A 187 -15.06 -4.77 1.22
CA TRP A 187 -13.83 -4.01 1.37
C TRP A 187 -13.69 -3.52 2.82
N GLY A 188 -12.51 -3.65 3.42
CA GLY A 188 -12.24 -3.27 4.79
C GLY A 188 -10.87 -2.60 4.92
N GLY A 189 -10.67 -1.50 4.20
CA GLY A 189 -9.39 -0.78 4.17
C GLY A 189 -9.46 0.61 4.77
N VAL A 190 -8.48 1.43 4.39
CA VAL A 190 -8.34 2.82 4.81
C VAL A 190 -8.08 3.73 3.60
N THR A 191 -8.20 5.05 3.77
CA THR A 191 -7.75 5.99 2.74
C THR A 191 -6.21 6.05 2.71
N THR A 192 -5.65 6.48 1.59
CA THR A 192 -4.19 6.70 1.47
C THR A 192 -3.68 7.76 2.46
N LEU A 193 -4.51 8.75 2.81
CA LEU A 193 -4.20 9.74 3.84
C LEU A 193 -4.13 9.07 5.23
N GLU A 194 -5.06 8.18 5.52
CA GLU A 194 -5.09 7.46 6.80
C GLU A 194 -3.91 6.51 6.94
N LEU A 195 -3.51 5.84 5.84
CA LEU A 195 -2.26 5.08 5.80
C LEU A 195 -1.04 5.97 6.11
N ALA A 196 -0.97 7.17 5.52
CA ALA A 196 0.15 8.09 5.76
C ALA A 196 0.24 8.53 7.23
N LYS A 197 -0.90 8.82 7.86
CA LYS A 197 -0.96 9.12 9.30
C LYS A 197 -0.55 7.93 10.16
N ALA A 198 -1.02 6.72 9.81
CA ALA A 198 -0.67 5.50 10.53
C ALA A 198 0.83 5.19 10.44
N ILE A 199 1.48 5.48 9.30
CA ILE A 199 2.93 5.38 9.15
C ILE A 199 3.63 6.34 10.12
N ASP A 200 3.24 7.61 10.19
CA ASP A 200 3.82 8.60 11.11
C ASP A 200 3.71 8.13 12.57
N VAL A 201 2.51 7.72 12.99
CA VAL A 201 2.26 7.20 14.35
C VAL A 201 3.06 5.93 14.62
N SER A 202 3.19 5.03 13.64
CA SER A 202 4.00 3.79 13.78
C SER A 202 5.48 4.08 13.99
N ILE A 203 6.01 5.13 13.35
CA ILE A 203 7.39 5.59 13.54
C ILE A 203 7.57 6.16 14.95
N ASP A 204 6.63 7.00 15.42
CA ASP A 204 6.69 7.63 16.75
C ASP A 204 6.57 6.59 17.87
N GLN A 205 5.73 5.56 17.69
CA GLN A 205 5.53 4.48 18.67
C GLN A 205 6.56 3.35 18.58
N GLY A 206 7.44 3.34 17.56
CA GLY A 206 8.42 2.29 17.36
C GLY A 206 7.82 0.92 16.99
N VAL A 207 6.64 0.87 16.37
CA VAL A 207 5.89 -0.36 16.05
C VAL A 207 6.69 -1.27 15.13
N THR A 208 6.76 -2.57 15.43
CA THR A 208 7.52 -3.58 14.66
C THR A 208 6.66 -4.80 14.34
N GLY A 209 7.18 -5.67 13.50
CA GLY A 209 6.51 -6.92 13.10
C GLY A 209 5.49 -6.69 11.98
N LEU A 210 4.43 -7.47 11.99
CA LEU A 210 3.33 -7.34 11.04
C LEU A 210 2.10 -6.81 11.77
N ILE A 211 1.48 -5.78 11.22
CA ILE A 211 0.21 -5.21 11.67
C ILE A 211 -0.80 -5.16 10.52
N GLN A 212 -2.07 -5.20 10.88
CA GLN A 212 -3.16 -4.93 9.95
C GLN A 212 -3.74 -3.55 10.20
N LEU A 213 -3.79 -2.72 9.15
CA LEU A 213 -4.40 -1.40 9.21
C LEU A 213 -5.76 -1.43 8.51
N SER A 214 -6.81 -1.34 9.29
CA SER A 214 -8.21 -1.41 8.87
C SER A 214 -9.07 -0.53 9.78
N ASN A 215 -10.17 -0.01 9.24
CA ASN A 215 -11.20 0.66 10.06
C ASN A 215 -12.00 -0.35 10.95
N GLY A 216 -11.80 -1.66 10.75
CA GLY A 216 -12.47 -2.74 11.47
C GLY A 216 -13.90 -3.01 11.05
N LEU A 217 -14.41 -2.29 10.05
CA LEU A 217 -15.75 -2.46 9.49
C LEU A 217 -15.62 -2.75 8.00
N GLY A 218 -16.27 -3.83 7.55
CA GLY A 218 -16.39 -4.10 6.12
C GLY A 218 -17.50 -3.26 5.50
N ILE A 219 -17.31 -2.81 4.27
CA ILE A 219 -18.34 -2.16 3.45
C ILE A 219 -18.43 -2.88 2.12
N SER A 220 -19.64 -3.10 1.60
CA SER A 220 -19.78 -3.66 0.25
C SER A 220 -19.23 -2.67 -0.79
N LYS A 221 -18.69 -3.18 -1.90
CA LYS A 221 -18.27 -2.28 -2.98
C LYS A 221 -19.45 -1.48 -3.54
N TYR A 222 -20.67 -2.02 -3.51
CA TYR A 222 -21.88 -1.30 -3.84
C TYR A 222 -22.06 -0.05 -2.97
N ASP A 223 -22.05 -0.19 -1.65
CA ASP A 223 -22.21 0.92 -0.72
C ASP A 223 -21.03 1.90 -0.79
N LEU A 224 -19.81 1.38 -1.02
CA LEU A 224 -18.61 2.20 -1.17
C LEU A 224 -18.69 3.10 -2.42
N LEU A 225 -19.19 2.60 -3.55
CA LEU A 225 -19.42 3.41 -4.74
C LEU A 225 -20.50 4.47 -4.51
N HIS A 226 -21.59 4.15 -3.81
CA HIS A 226 -22.60 5.14 -3.40
C HIS A 226 -22.01 6.20 -2.47
N LEU A 227 -21.09 5.82 -1.56
CA LEU A 227 -20.36 6.76 -0.71
C LEU A 227 -19.52 7.72 -1.56
N PHE A 228 -18.77 7.21 -2.54
CA PHE A 228 -18.02 8.05 -3.48
C PHE A 228 -18.93 9.01 -4.25
N SER A 229 -20.03 8.50 -4.85
CA SER A 229 -20.99 9.32 -5.57
C SER A 229 -21.51 10.47 -4.71
N ARG A 230 -21.86 10.21 -3.46
CA ARG A 230 -22.37 11.21 -2.52
C ARG A 230 -21.31 12.25 -2.15
N ILE A 231 -20.10 11.84 -1.81
CA ILE A 231 -19.03 12.73 -1.32
C ILE A 231 -18.50 13.63 -2.44
N TRP A 232 -18.33 13.09 -3.64
CA TRP A 232 -17.78 13.83 -4.78
C TRP A 232 -18.84 14.36 -5.75
N HIS A 233 -20.15 14.27 -5.37
CA HIS A 233 -21.29 14.76 -6.16
C HIS A 233 -21.31 14.19 -7.60
N LYS A 234 -20.89 12.94 -7.77
CA LYS A 234 -20.86 12.25 -9.07
C LYS A 234 -22.26 11.70 -9.40
N GLN A 235 -23.01 12.48 -10.19
CA GLN A 235 -24.42 12.21 -10.52
C GLN A 235 -24.62 11.59 -11.91
N ASP A 236 -23.57 11.46 -12.69
CA ASP A 236 -23.57 10.94 -14.06
C ASP A 236 -23.37 9.42 -14.15
N VAL A 237 -23.43 8.73 -13.00
CA VAL A 237 -23.29 7.28 -12.88
C VAL A 237 -24.44 6.70 -12.06
N GLU A 238 -25.16 5.75 -12.65
CA GLU A 238 -26.12 4.89 -11.96
C GLU A 238 -25.41 3.62 -11.47
N ILE A 239 -25.52 3.33 -10.17
CA ILE A 239 -24.89 2.16 -9.55
C ILE A 239 -25.94 1.07 -9.37
N LEU A 240 -25.85 0.03 -10.18
CA LEU A 240 -26.79 -1.10 -10.13
C LEU A 240 -26.30 -2.16 -9.13
N PRO A 241 -27.20 -2.68 -8.28
CA PRO A 241 -26.84 -3.76 -7.35
C PRO A 241 -26.50 -5.04 -8.14
N PHE A 242 -25.41 -5.69 -7.77
CA PHE A 242 -24.95 -6.93 -8.41
C PHE A 242 -24.45 -7.92 -7.36
N ASP A 243 -25.07 -9.10 -7.33
CA ASP A 243 -24.66 -10.23 -6.51
C ASP A 243 -23.53 -10.99 -7.22
N GLY A 244 -22.31 -10.59 -7.04
CA GLY A 244 -21.17 -11.32 -7.59
C GLY A 244 -20.81 -12.56 -6.75
N ASN A 245 -19.72 -13.24 -7.14
CA ASN A 245 -19.13 -14.28 -6.30
C ASN A 245 -18.61 -13.63 -5.01
N GLY A 246 -19.21 -13.93 -3.87
CA GLY A 246 -18.89 -13.32 -2.58
C GLY A 246 -17.39 -13.46 -2.26
N ILE A 247 -16.68 -12.34 -2.28
CA ILE A 247 -15.27 -12.26 -1.92
C ILE A 247 -15.15 -11.28 -0.77
N ASP A 248 -14.79 -11.78 0.40
CA ASP A 248 -14.57 -10.98 1.59
C ASP A 248 -13.10 -11.03 2.01
N LYS A 249 -12.32 -10.05 1.57
CA LYS A 249 -10.91 -9.88 1.95
C LYS A 249 -10.74 -8.94 3.15
N SER A 250 -11.81 -8.63 3.86
CA SER A 250 -11.72 -7.78 5.05
C SER A 250 -10.73 -8.36 6.06
N ILE A 251 -10.01 -7.48 6.72
CA ILE A 251 -9.01 -7.80 7.73
C ILE A 251 -9.43 -7.20 9.08
N ALA A 252 -9.19 -7.94 10.14
CA ALA A 252 -9.45 -7.48 11.50
C ALA A 252 -8.52 -6.30 11.87
N LYS A 253 -8.92 -5.48 12.83
CA LYS A 253 -8.02 -4.49 13.41
C LYS A 253 -6.83 -5.18 14.08
N SER A 254 -5.67 -4.59 13.97
CA SER A 254 -4.48 -5.06 14.70
C SER A 254 -4.72 -5.03 16.22
N THR A 255 -4.30 -6.07 16.89
CA THR A 255 -4.25 -6.12 18.36
C THR A 255 -2.94 -5.56 18.91
N ARG A 256 -1.94 -5.34 18.05
CA ARG A 256 -0.57 -4.89 18.37
C ARG A 256 -0.34 -3.40 18.13
N PHE A 257 -1.29 -2.72 17.50
CA PHE A 257 -1.18 -1.32 17.12
C PHE A 257 -2.47 -0.58 17.50
N SER A 258 -2.40 0.22 18.56
CA SER A 258 -3.50 1.08 18.98
C SER A 258 -3.55 2.34 18.12
N TYR A 259 -4.23 2.25 17.01
CA TYR A 259 -4.48 3.37 16.12
C TYR A 259 -5.99 3.44 15.83
N VAL A 260 -6.58 4.60 16.10
CA VAL A 260 -8.00 4.85 15.83
C VAL A 260 -8.10 5.48 14.44
N VAL A 261 -8.66 4.71 13.51
CA VAL A 261 -9.00 5.16 12.15
C VAL A 261 -10.28 5.98 12.20
#